data_e51ee2c59237c63c2d34ae283edf9fc3
#
_entry.id   e51ee2c59237c63c2d34ae283edf9fc3
#
_cell.length_a   1.000
_cell.length_b   1.000
_cell.length_c   1.000
_cell.angle_alpha   90.00
_cell.angle_beta   90.00
_cell.angle_gamma   90.00
#
_symmetry.space_group_name_H-M   'P 1'
#
loop_
_entity.id
_entity.type
_entity.pdbx_description
1 polymer ?
#
loop_
_entity_poly.entity_id
_entity_poly.type
_entity_poly.pdbx_seq_one_letter_code
_entity_poly.pdbx_strand_id
1 'polypeptide(L)' 'MRVIYKYQIPVAETCTLELPRCSEIIRVEDVEGLFYVWALVDNSITQTETRYLEL' A
#
# COMPACT_ATOMS: atom_id res chain seq x y z
N MET A 1 5.29 16.78 0.61
CA MET A 1 6.44 16.03 1.15
C MET A 1 6.21 14.54 0.97
N ARG A 2 7.20 13.84 0.47
CA ARG A 2 7.10 12.39 0.26
C ARG A 2 7.54 11.66 1.52
N VAL A 3 6.73 10.70 1.94
CA VAL A 3 6.99 9.89 3.13
C VAL A 3 6.72 8.42 2.83
N ILE A 4 7.26 7.54 3.64
CA ILE A 4 7.02 6.11 3.51
C ILE A 4 6.00 5.70 4.57
N TYR A 5 4.88 5.11 4.12
CA TYR A 5 3.88 4.54 5.00
C TYR A 5 3.92 3.02 4.92
N LYS A 6 3.68 2.40 6.06
CA LYS A 6 3.56 0.96 6.18
C LYS A 6 2.09 0.60 6.37
N TYR A 7 1.58 -0.26 5.50
CA TYR A 7 0.21 -0.74 5.56
C TYR A 7 0.20 -2.21 5.92
N GLN A 8 -0.76 -2.60 6.74
CA GLN A 8 -0.96 -3.99 7.11
C GLN A 8 -2.29 -4.45 6.54
N ILE A 9 -2.27 -5.53 5.74
CA ILE A 9 -3.47 -6.08 5.13
C ILE A 9 -3.52 -7.59 5.39
N PRO A 10 -4.73 -8.15 5.62
CA PRO A 10 -4.85 -9.60 5.77
C PRO A 10 -4.59 -10.31 4.44
N VAL A 11 -4.05 -11.52 4.51
CA VAL A 11 -3.80 -12.33 3.32
C VAL A 11 -5.15 -12.76 2.72
N ALA A 12 -5.33 -12.47 1.43
CA ALA A 12 -6.50 -12.87 0.66
C ALA A 12 -6.06 -13.06 -0.78
N GLU A 13 -6.89 -13.71 -1.60
CA GLU A 13 -6.56 -13.91 -3.01
C GLU A 13 -6.35 -12.60 -3.75
N THR A 14 -7.19 -11.63 -3.45
CA THR A 14 -7.02 -10.27 -3.94
C THR A 14 -7.24 -9.29 -2.80
N CYS A 15 -6.43 -8.26 -2.76
CA CYS A 15 -6.55 -7.20 -1.77
C CYS A 15 -6.64 -5.87 -2.49
N THR A 16 -7.42 -4.96 -1.92
CA THR A 16 -7.45 -3.58 -2.39
C THR A 16 -6.86 -2.67 -1.32
N LEU A 17 -6.14 -1.67 -1.76
CA LEU A 17 -5.52 -0.71 -0.88
C LEU A 17 -5.72 0.69 -1.44
N GLU A 18 -6.27 1.59 -0.64
CA GLU A 18 -6.41 2.99 -1.05
C GLU A 18 -5.14 3.74 -0.69
N LEU A 19 -4.54 4.34 -1.70
CA LEU A 19 -3.31 5.11 -1.56
C LEU A 19 -3.49 6.49 -2.17
N PRO A 20 -2.80 7.50 -1.68
CA PRO A 20 -2.73 8.79 -2.37
C PRO A 20 -2.27 8.58 -3.81
N ARG A 21 -2.78 9.42 -4.72
CA ARG A 21 -2.39 9.32 -6.13
C ARG A 21 -0.88 9.51 -6.26
N CYS A 22 -0.31 8.89 -7.27
CA CYS A 22 1.13 8.92 -7.53
C CYS A 22 1.97 8.25 -6.45
N SER A 23 1.36 7.36 -5.65
CA SER A 23 2.10 6.57 -4.68
C SER A 23 2.84 5.43 -5.39
N GLU A 24 3.97 5.05 -4.83
CA GLU A 24 4.79 3.96 -5.35
C GLU A 24 4.95 2.89 -4.28
N ILE A 25 4.59 1.66 -4.62
CA ILE A 25 4.81 0.53 -3.72
C ILE A 25 6.26 0.10 -3.85
N ILE A 26 7.01 0.23 -2.75
CA ILE A 26 8.44 -0.03 -2.76
C ILE A 26 8.82 -1.37 -2.15
N ARG A 27 7.93 -1.95 -1.35
CA ARG A 27 8.21 -3.23 -0.72
C ARG A 27 6.93 -3.91 -0.29
N VAL A 28 6.88 -5.23 -0.45
CA VAL A 28 5.80 -6.07 0.09
C VAL A 28 6.46 -7.23 0.83
N GLU A 29 5.96 -7.52 2.03
CA GLU A 29 6.48 -8.62 2.84
C GLU A 29 5.33 -9.43 3.43
N ASP A 30 5.48 -10.74 3.42
CA ASP A 30 4.50 -11.68 3.98
C ASP A 30 5.05 -12.19 5.31
N VAL A 31 4.33 -11.93 6.39
CA VAL A 31 4.73 -12.34 7.73
C VAL A 31 3.52 -12.93 8.44
N GLU A 32 3.57 -14.24 8.73
CA GLU A 32 2.57 -14.94 9.54
C GLU A 32 1.12 -14.72 9.10
N GLY A 33 0.87 -14.79 7.78
CA GLY A 33 -0.47 -14.63 7.24
C GLY A 33 -0.95 -13.21 7.11
N LEU A 34 -0.07 -12.24 7.30
CA LEU A 34 -0.34 -10.82 7.07
C LEU A 34 0.62 -10.27 6.03
N PHE A 35 0.12 -9.37 5.21
CA PHE A 35 0.95 -8.64 4.28
C PHE A 35 1.26 -7.25 4.82
N TYR A 36 2.51 -6.89 4.73
CA TYR A 36 2.97 -5.54 5.01
C TYR A 36 3.39 -4.90 3.70
N VAL A 37 2.86 -3.73 3.43
CA VAL A 37 3.15 -2.99 2.20
C VAL A 37 3.77 -1.66 2.58
N TRP A 38 4.94 -1.38 2.04
CA TRP A 38 5.58 -0.08 2.21
C TRP A 38 5.39 0.71 0.93
N ALA A 39 4.83 1.89 1.07
CA ALA A 39 4.56 2.74 -0.08
C ALA A 39 5.14 4.14 0.15
N LEU A 40 5.76 4.66 -0.91
CA LEU A 40 6.21 6.03 -0.93
C LEU A 40 5.06 6.90 -1.39
N VAL A 41 4.58 7.77 -0.52
CA VAL A 41 3.41 8.60 -0.78
C VAL A 41 3.75 10.06 -0.62
N ASP A 42 3.01 10.91 -1.33
CA ASP A 42 3.11 12.36 -1.17
C ASP A 42 1.96 12.81 -0.28
N ASN A 43 2.26 13.23 0.94
CA ASN A 43 1.24 13.60 1.92
C ASN A 43 0.56 14.93 1.62
N SER A 44 1.00 15.65 0.59
CA SER A 44 0.32 16.85 0.13
C SER A 44 -0.81 16.55 -0.85
N ILE A 45 -0.85 15.31 -1.37
CA ILE A 45 -1.91 14.89 -2.30
C ILE A 45 -3.08 14.36 -1.50
N THR A 46 -4.26 14.97 -1.70
CA THR A 46 -5.48 14.58 -0.98
C THR A 46 -6.31 13.57 -1.74
N GLN A 47 -6.11 13.44 -3.04
CA GLN A 47 -6.82 12.47 -3.86
C GLN A 47 -6.22 11.08 -3.68
N THR A 48 -7.09 10.06 -3.62
CA THR A 48 -6.66 8.68 -3.46
C THR A 48 -7.06 7.84 -4.66
N GLU A 49 -6.38 6.71 -4.85
CA GLU A 49 -6.74 5.73 -5.86
C GLU A 49 -6.70 4.34 -5.23
N THR A 50 -7.50 3.44 -5.76
CA THR A 50 -7.54 2.07 -5.31
C THR A 50 -6.51 1.25 -6.08
N ARG A 51 -5.64 0.56 -5.36
CA ARG A 51 -4.67 -0.36 -5.95
C ARG A 51 -5.10 -1.78 -5.66
N TYR A 52 -4.99 -2.64 -6.66
CA TYR A 52 -5.28 -4.06 -6.54
C TYR A 52 -3.96 -4.80 -6.35
N LEU A 53 -3.91 -5.61 -5.31
CA LEU A 53 -2.76 -6.46 -5.02
C LEU A 53 -3.19 -7.91 -5.21
N GLU A 54 -2.53 -8.61 -6.10
CA GLU A 54 -2.83 -10.00 -6.41
C GLU A 54 -1.75 -10.91 -5.83
N LEU A 55 -2.18 -12.00 -5.20
CA LEU A 55 -1.28 -12.92 -4.51
C LEU A 55 -1.08 -14.21 -5.27
#